data_bfaad69914f8c11516dc6b1130129ef2
#
_entry.id   bfaad69914f8c11516dc6b1130129ef2
#
_cell.length_a   1.000
_cell.length_b   1.000
_cell.length_c   1.000
_cell.angle_alpha   90.00
_cell.angle_beta   90.00
_cell.angle_gamma   90.00
#
_symmetry.space_group_name_H-M   'P 1'
#
loop_
_entity.id
_entity.type
_entity.pdbx_description
1 polymer ?
#
loop_
_entity_poly.entity_id
_entity_poly.type
_entity_poly.pdbx_seq_one_letter_code
_entity_poly.pdbx_strand_id
1 'polypeptide(L)'
;MANVSLNVNLPDVVGRGYKQFWHFKGRYRVNKGSRASKKSKTTALWYITNMMKHPGSNLLVIRKTFRTLKDSCFTELKWAINRLCVQDHWKITESPLQMTYIPTGQTIYFRGLDDPLKVTSITVDVGSLCWMWIEEAYEVMKEADFDILDESIRGQVDDGLFKQITLTFNPWNEHHWIRKRFFDAPHDPDILALTTNYLCNEWLDAADKKVFDSMKKNNPRRYRVAGLGEWGIVEGLVFENWEERTFNLDTIRAIKGIKSAFGLDFGYTNDPSAFWCGMIDLNAKEIYVFDEIYKHGMQNEAIHKEILQMGYSKERITADSAEPKSIDRLRDLGLSHIKGARKGKDSANNGIDFIQGFKIIIHPRCVNFLTEISNYTWDVDKFGKKLNKPIDDFNHLMDAMRYALESLVKGETFSFE
;
A
#
# COMPACT_ATOMS: atom_id res chain seq x y z
N MET A 1 32.37 22.22 -23.77
CA MET A 1 31.79 21.52 -22.60
C MET A 1 32.93 20.79 -21.91
N ALA A 2 33.16 21.01 -20.63
CA ALA A 2 34.21 20.29 -19.89
C ALA A 2 33.75 18.82 -19.73
N ASN A 3 34.57 17.88 -20.24
CA ASN A 3 34.33 16.45 -20.00
C ASN A 3 34.52 16.16 -18.49
N VAL A 4 33.44 15.93 -17.79
CA VAL A 4 33.47 15.48 -16.38
C VAL A 4 33.80 13.98 -16.38
N SER A 5 35.01 13.62 -16.00
CA SER A 5 35.40 12.23 -15.77
C SER A 5 35.24 11.86 -14.31
N LEU A 6 34.28 10.99 -14.01
CA LEU A 6 34.05 10.46 -12.68
C LEU A 6 34.46 8.98 -12.63
N ASN A 7 35.53 8.67 -11.91
CA ASN A 7 35.91 7.30 -11.61
C ASN A 7 35.31 6.86 -10.28
N VAL A 8 34.24 6.06 -10.33
CA VAL A 8 33.60 5.50 -9.15
C VAL A 8 34.02 4.05 -8.98
N ASN A 9 34.77 3.77 -7.93
CA ASN A 9 35.04 2.40 -7.53
C ASN A 9 33.84 1.87 -6.72
N LEU A 10 33.05 0.98 -7.31
CA LEU A 10 31.84 0.43 -6.70
C LEU A 10 32.05 -0.16 -5.30
N PRO A 11 33.09 -0.97 -5.04
CA PRO A 11 33.37 -1.48 -3.70
C PRO A 11 33.54 -0.39 -2.64
N ASP A 12 34.14 0.73 -3.00
CA ASP A 12 34.47 1.80 -2.04
C ASP A 12 33.30 2.73 -1.75
N VAL A 13 32.31 2.80 -2.66
CA VAL A 13 31.19 3.75 -2.58
C VAL A 13 29.88 3.05 -2.23
N VAL A 14 29.61 1.93 -2.88
CA VAL A 14 28.36 1.16 -2.73
C VAL A 14 28.51 0.01 -1.72
N GLY A 15 29.67 -0.60 -1.67
CA GLY A 15 29.96 -1.73 -0.83
C GLY A 15 29.28 -3.02 -1.28
N ARG A 16 29.14 -3.97 -0.35
CA ARG A 16 28.65 -5.33 -0.63
C ARG A 16 27.13 -5.39 -0.87
N GLY A 17 26.69 -6.46 -1.55
CA GLY A 17 25.28 -6.85 -1.66
C GLY A 17 24.49 -6.18 -2.79
N TYR A 18 25.07 -5.24 -3.54
CA TYR A 18 24.35 -4.45 -4.54
C TYR A 18 24.82 -4.63 -5.99
N LYS A 19 25.64 -5.64 -6.28
CA LYS A 19 26.18 -5.86 -7.64
C LYS A 19 25.07 -6.07 -8.67
N GLN A 20 24.07 -6.92 -8.36
CA GLN A 20 22.93 -7.15 -9.26
C GLN A 20 22.08 -5.89 -9.42
N PHE A 21 21.77 -5.22 -8.30
CA PHE A 21 21.03 -3.95 -8.30
C PHE A 21 21.68 -2.91 -9.23
N TRP A 22 23.01 -2.80 -9.17
CA TRP A 22 23.75 -1.78 -9.92
C TRP A 22 23.74 -1.98 -11.42
N HIS A 23 23.85 -3.23 -11.87
CA HIS A 23 23.98 -3.57 -13.29
C HIS A 23 22.66 -3.90 -13.98
N PHE A 24 21.59 -4.05 -13.25
CA PHE A 24 20.29 -4.39 -13.80
C PHE A 24 19.67 -3.24 -14.60
N LYS A 25 19.18 -3.55 -15.81
CA LYS A 25 18.57 -2.59 -16.73
C LYS A 25 17.14 -2.95 -17.14
N GLY A 26 16.56 -4.04 -16.58
CA GLY A 26 15.17 -4.40 -16.82
C GLY A 26 14.19 -3.38 -16.22
N ARG A 27 12.92 -3.53 -16.50
CA ARG A 27 11.86 -2.57 -16.18
C ARG A 27 11.68 -2.34 -14.68
N TYR A 28 11.69 -3.42 -13.86
CA TYR A 28 11.37 -3.33 -12.43
C TYR A 28 12.55 -3.78 -11.58
N ARG A 29 13.06 -2.88 -10.77
CA ARG A 29 14.10 -3.13 -9.78
C ARG A 29 13.51 -2.94 -8.39
N VAL A 30 13.18 -4.07 -7.73
CA VAL A 30 12.43 -4.12 -6.48
C VAL A 30 13.34 -4.58 -5.36
N ASN A 31 13.70 -3.68 -4.45
CA ASN A 31 14.60 -3.96 -3.35
C ASN A 31 13.89 -3.81 -2.00
N LYS A 32 13.40 -4.93 -1.48
CA LYS A 32 12.98 -4.98 -0.07
C LYS A 32 14.19 -5.17 0.83
N GLY A 33 14.12 -4.65 2.04
CA GLY A 33 15.24 -4.90 2.93
C GLY A 33 15.05 -4.39 4.34
N SER A 34 15.98 -4.77 5.21
CA SER A 34 15.99 -4.34 6.59
C SER A 34 16.30 -2.85 6.76
N ARG A 35 16.15 -2.36 7.97
CA ARG A 35 16.79 -1.10 8.37
C ARG A 35 18.30 -1.23 8.22
N ALA A 36 18.97 -0.11 7.98
CA ALA A 36 20.43 -0.02 7.81
C ALA A 36 21.03 -0.90 6.69
N SER A 37 20.22 -1.40 5.74
CA SER A 37 20.71 -2.18 4.60
C SER A 37 21.26 -1.34 3.45
N LYS A 38 21.36 -0.03 3.59
CA LYS A 38 21.85 0.95 2.57
C LYS A 38 20.95 1.14 1.35
N LYS A 39 19.70 0.65 1.35
CA LYS A 39 18.79 0.72 0.19
C LYS A 39 18.74 2.12 -0.44
N SER A 40 18.32 3.12 0.34
CA SER A 40 18.10 4.50 -0.13
C SER A 40 19.40 5.15 -0.55
N LYS A 41 20.48 4.98 0.21
CA LYS A 41 21.82 5.50 -0.14
C LYS A 41 22.38 4.92 -1.44
N THR A 42 22.29 3.60 -1.61
CA THR A 42 22.73 2.94 -2.84
C THR A 42 21.89 3.36 -4.04
N THR A 43 20.57 3.49 -3.85
CA THR A 43 19.66 3.95 -4.91
C THR A 43 19.97 5.39 -5.32
N ALA A 44 20.21 6.28 -4.35
CA ALA A 44 20.61 7.66 -4.63
C ALA A 44 21.94 7.75 -5.37
N LEU A 45 22.96 7.01 -4.95
CA LEU A 45 24.25 6.94 -5.65
C LEU A 45 24.08 6.42 -7.09
N TRP A 46 23.25 5.40 -7.28
CA TRP A 46 22.99 4.86 -8.62
C TRP A 46 22.36 5.91 -9.54
N TYR A 47 21.36 6.65 -9.08
CA TYR A 47 20.69 7.66 -9.88
C TYR A 47 21.62 8.83 -10.23
N ILE A 48 22.34 9.38 -9.24
CA ILE A 48 23.28 10.48 -9.52
C ILE A 48 24.34 10.05 -10.53
N THR A 49 24.95 8.87 -10.34
CA THR A 49 25.96 8.33 -11.25
C THR A 49 25.41 8.09 -12.66
N ASN A 50 24.22 7.48 -12.76
CA ASN A 50 23.66 7.12 -14.06
C ASN A 50 23.05 8.33 -14.79
N MET A 51 22.49 9.32 -14.12
CA MET A 51 22.07 10.58 -14.74
C MET A 51 23.27 11.29 -15.38
N MET A 52 24.40 11.35 -14.71
CA MET A 52 25.63 11.93 -15.27
C MET A 52 26.16 11.12 -16.46
N LYS A 53 25.96 9.79 -16.45
CA LYS A 53 26.44 8.87 -17.49
C LYS A 53 25.52 8.81 -18.72
N HIS A 54 24.23 9.09 -18.55
CA HIS A 54 23.20 8.97 -19.57
C HIS A 54 22.53 10.33 -19.82
N PRO A 55 23.10 11.21 -20.66
CA PRO A 55 22.50 12.49 -21.01
C PRO A 55 21.06 12.33 -21.53
N GLY A 56 20.16 13.23 -21.14
CA GLY A 56 18.76 13.18 -21.52
C GLY A 56 17.87 12.30 -20.63
N SER A 57 18.43 11.58 -19.65
CA SER A 57 17.64 10.78 -18.72
C SER A 57 17.11 11.61 -17.54
N ASN A 58 15.81 11.70 -17.36
CA ASN A 58 15.21 12.33 -16.20
C ASN A 58 14.69 11.29 -15.21
N LEU A 59 14.61 11.69 -13.93
CA LEU A 59 14.17 10.87 -12.81
C LEU A 59 12.95 11.50 -12.15
N LEU A 60 11.95 10.68 -11.85
CA LEU A 60 10.84 11.01 -10.98
C LEU A 60 10.99 10.25 -9.65
N VAL A 61 11.01 10.98 -8.54
CA VAL A 61 11.08 10.43 -7.19
C VAL A 61 9.73 10.59 -6.51
N ILE A 62 9.22 9.50 -5.95
CA ILE A 62 7.88 9.41 -5.38
C ILE A 62 7.93 8.90 -3.94
N ARG A 63 7.12 9.49 -3.09
CA ARG A 63 6.65 8.96 -1.81
C ARG A 63 5.14 9.16 -1.66
N LYS A 64 4.52 8.46 -0.73
CA LYS A 64 3.09 8.64 -0.42
C LYS A 64 2.75 10.11 -0.16
N THR A 65 3.54 10.80 0.66
CA THR A 65 3.29 12.19 1.04
C THR A 65 4.42 13.10 0.55
N PHE A 66 4.08 14.18 -0.16
CA PHE A 66 5.05 15.15 -0.68
C PHE A 66 5.94 15.75 0.43
N ARG A 67 5.34 16.05 1.59
CA ARG A 67 6.06 16.66 2.72
C ARG A 67 7.27 15.83 3.19
N THR A 68 7.17 14.50 3.12
CA THR A 68 8.24 13.59 3.60
C THR A 68 9.40 13.46 2.61
N LEU A 69 9.25 13.89 1.37
CA LEU A 69 10.29 13.80 0.32
C LEU A 69 11.53 14.61 0.66
N LYS A 70 11.35 15.81 1.24
CA LYS A 70 12.47 16.70 1.56
C LYS A 70 13.42 16.09 2.60
N ASP A 71 12.87 15.48 3.63
CA ASP A 71 13.64 14.90 4.73
C ASP A 71 14.15 13.48 4.43
N SER A 72 13.72 12.88 3.31
CA SER A 72 14.13 11.54 2.88
C SER A 72 14.89 11.56 1.56
N CYS A 73 14.22 11.25 0.44
CA CYS A 73 14.84 11.06 -0.88
C CYS A 73 15.69 12.27 -1.33
N PHE A 74 15.19 13.49 -1.10
CA PHE A 74 15.91 14.70 -1.49
C PHE A 74 17.24 14.83 -0.71
N THR A 75 17.19 14.60 0.58
CA THR A 75 18.41 14.60 1.43
C THR A 75 19.36 13.48 1.05
N GLU A 76 18.87 12.28 0.72
CA GLU A 76 19.69 11.15 0.26
C GLU A 76 20.37 11.44 -1.11
N LEU A 77 19.66 12.04 -2.05
CA LEU A 77 20.23 12.44 -3.34
C LEU A 77 21.26 13.57 -3.19
N LYS A 78 21.00 14.55 -2.33
CA LYS A 78 21.96 15.60 -1.97
C LYS A 78 23.22 15.03 -1.32
N TRP A 79 23.05 14.05 -0.42
CA TRP A 79 24.16 13.30 0.16
C TRP A 79 24.97 12.57 -0.92
N ALA A 80 24.30 11.91 -1.88
CA ALA A 80 24.98 11.20 -2.97
C ALA A 80 25.79 12.15 -3.88
N ILE A 81 25.26 13.32 -4.22
CA ILE A 81 25.97 14.38 -4.94
C ILE A 81 27.26 14.78 -4.20
N ASN A 82 27.16 15.05 -2.90
CA ASN A 82 28.31 15.41 -2.07
C ASN A 82 29.30 14.25 -1.93
N ARG A 83 28.81 13.02 -1.76
CA ARG A 83 29.64 11.80 -1.62
C ARG A 83 30.47 11.52 -2.86
N LEU A 84 29.95 11.89 -4.03
CA LEU A 84 30.62 11.75 -5.32
C LEU A 84 31.48 12.99 -5.69
N CYS A 85 31.50 14.02 -4.84
CA CYS A 85 32.23 15.28 -5.06
C CYS A 85 31.85 15.99 -6.38
N VAL A 86 30.57 15.97 -6.75
CA VAL A 86 30.05 16.54 -8.00
C VAL A 86 29.06 17.69 -7.80
N GLN A 87 29.03 18.29 -6.61
CA GLN A 87 28.08 19.35 -6.26
C GLN A 87 28.10 20.56 -7.21
N ASP A 88 29.25 20.93 -7.76
CA ASP A 88 29.38 22.06 -8.67
C ASP A 88 28.69 21.84 -10.02
N HIS A 89 28.30 20.60 -10.32
CA HIS A 89 27.59 20.23 -11.53
C HIS A 89 26.07 20.10 -11.34
N TRP A 90 25.56 20.35 -10.13
CA TRP A 90 24.16 20.20 -9.82
C TRP A 90 23.54 21.50 -9.27
N LYS A 91 22.47 21.95 -9.90
CA LYS A 91 21.62 23.02 -9.38
C LYS A 91 20.53 22.39 -8.52
N ILE A 92 20.51 22.71 -7.22
CA ILE A 92 19.56 22.18 -6.25
C ILE A 92 18.61 23.30 -5.84
N THR A 93 17.29 23.08 -6.00
CA THR A 93 16.23 24.03 -5.60
C THR A 93 15.28 23.35 -4.64
N GLU A 94 14.78 24.11 -3.66
CA GLU A 94 13.83 23.62 -2.65
C GLU A 94 12.41 24.12 -2.92
N SER A 95 12.25 25.10 -3.79
CA SER A 95 10.96 25.61 -4.26
C SER A 95 11.08 26.07 -5.72
N PRO A 96 10.58 25.28 -6.68
CA PRO A 96 10.09 23.91 -6.56
C PRO A 96 11.18 22.93 -6.14
N LEU A 97 10.77 21.81 -5.51
CA LEU A 97 11.71 20.77 -5.10
C LEU A 97 12.21 20.01 -6.34
N GLN A 98 13.46 20.28 -6.72
CA GLN A 98 14.09 19.62 -7.89
C GLN A 98 15.62 19.74 -7.87
N MET A 99 16.29 18.87 -8.62
CA MET A 99 17.74 18.90 -8.83
C MET A 99 18.03 18.78 -10.32
N THR A 100 18.80 19.71 -10.87
CA THR A 100 19.14 19.73 -12.29
C THR A 100 20.64 19.53 -12.49
N TYR A 101 21.01 18.58 -13.34
CA TYR A 101 22.38 18.38 -13.76
C TYR A 101 22.75 19.45 -14.79
N ILE A 102 23.59 20.41 -14.42
CA ILE A 102 23.89 21.62 -15.18
C ILE A 102 24.44 21.33 -16.59
N PRO A 103 25.38 20.36 -16.76
CA PRO A 103 26.01 20.17 -18.08
C PRO A 103 25.05 19.79 -19.23
N THR A 104 23.94 19.07 -18.90
CA THR A 104 23.03 18.54 -19.92
C THR A 104 21.56 18.88 -19.66
N GLY A 105 21.23 19.53 -18.53
CA GLY A 105 19.91 20.07 -18.21
C GLY A 105 18.88 19.07 -17.70
N GLN A 106 19.20 17.77 -17.62
CA GLN A 106 18.27 16.77 -17.12
C GLN A 106 17.99 16.95 -15.62
N THR A 107 16.78 16.60 -15.20
CA THR A 107 16.26 16.99 -13.90
C THR A 107 15.67 15.80 -13.12
N ILE A 108 15.84 15.86 -11.80
CA ILE A 108 15.16 14.99 -10.82
C ILE A 108 13.94 15.76 -10.32
N TYR A 109 12.77 15.17 -10.53
CA TYR A 109 11.48 15.69 -10.07
C TYR A 109 11.00 14.94 -8.84
N PHE A 110 10.29 15.63 -7.94
CA PHE A 110 9.77 15.06 -6.71
C PHE A 110 8.25 15.24 -6.66
N ARG A 111 7.50 14.16 -6.39
CA ARG A 111 6.05 14.19 -6.28
C ARG A 111 5.55 13.31 -5.14
N GLY A 112 4.46 13.76 -4.47
CA GLY A 112 3.70 12.93 -3.54
C GLY A 112 2.58 12.19 -4.27
N LEU A 113 2.11 11.08 -3.70
CA LEU A 113 0.95 10.33 -4.17
C LEU A 113 -0.36 10.83 -3.57
N ASP A 114 -0.37 12.01 -2.93
CA ASP A 114 -1.57 12.64 -2.41
C ASP A 114 -2.64 12.81 -3.50
N ASP A 115 -2.20 12.89 -4.76
CA ASP A 115 -3.04 12.85 -5.95
C ASP A 115 -2.28 12.13 -7.08
N PRO A 116 -2.53 10.82 -7.31
CA PRO A 116 -1.86 10.04 -8.35
C PRO A 116 -2.00 10.63 -9.76
N LEU A 117 -3.11 11.28 -10.06
CA LEU A 117 -3.35 11.89 -11.38
C LEU A 117 -2.42 13.08 -11.67
N LYS A 118 -1.97 13.81 -10.64
CA LYS A 118 -0.98 14.89 -10.83
C LYS A 118 0.42 14.37 -11.17
N VAL A 119 0.69 13.11 -10.86
CA VAL A 119 1.98 12.47 -11.18
C VAL A 119 2.06 12.13 -12.66
N THR A 120 0.91 11.82 -13.30
CA THR A 120 0.86 11.38 -14.71
C THR A 120 1.12 12.48 -15.74
N SER A 121 1.09 13.75 -15.33
CA SER A 121 1.19 14.92 -16.21
C SER A 121 2.57 15.60 -16.20
N ILE A 122 3.63 14.88 -15.81
CA ILE A 122 4.98 15.45 -15.77
C ILE A 122 5.52 15.58 -17.20
N THR A 123 5.80 16.81 -17.60
CA THR A 123 6.54 17.12 -18.81
C THR A 123 7.98 17.46 -18.44
N VAL A 124 8.94 16.91 -19.19
CA VAL A 124 10.37 17.18 -19.02
C VAL A 124 10.83 18.20 -20.04
N ASP A 125 11.68 19.13 -19.63
CA ASP A 125 12.17 20.20 -20.52
C ASP A 125 13.25 19.67 -21.48
N VAL A 126 14.04 18.68 -21.05
CA VAL A 126 15.16 18.11 -21.81
C VAL A 126 15.09 16.60 -21.73
N GLY A 127 15.27 15.90 -22.86
CA GLY A 127 15.32 14.44 -22.89
C GLY A 127 14.00 13.75 -22.59
N SER A 128 14.06 12.60 -21.90
CA SER A 128 12.92 11.74 -21.62
C SER A 128 12.82 11.39 -20.12
N LEU A 129 11.61 11.16 -19.63
CA LEU A 129 11.40 10.60 -18.31
C LEU A 129 11.71 9.10 -18.34
N CYS A 130 12.95 8.75 -18.00
CA CYS A 130 13.46 7.38 -18.10
C CYS A 130 13.23 6.57 -16.83
N TRP A 131 13.34 7.22 -15.67
CA TRP A 131 13.42 6.53 -14.41
C TRP A 131 12.40 7.05 -13.39
N MET A 132 11.93 6.11 -12.56
CA MET A 132 11.13 6.40 -11.40
C MET A 132 11.72 5.69 -10.17
N TRP A 133 11.76 6.39 -9.04
CA TRP A 133 12.08 5.83 -7.74
C TRP A 133 10.94 6.02 -6.77
N ILE A 134 10.35 4.92 -6.34
CA ILE A 134 9.32 4.89 -5.31
C ILE A 134 9.99 4.47 -4.00
N GLU A 135 10.23 5.43 -3.13
CA GLU A 135 10.83 5.19 -1.81
C GLU A 135 9.72 4.91 -0.80
N GLU A 136 9.99 3.99 0.12
CA GLU A 136 8.99 3.41 1.01
C GLU A 136 7.76 2.91 0.24
N ALA A 137 8.03 2.15 -0.84
CA ALA A 137 6.99 1.66 -1.76
C ALA A 137 5.90 0.83 -1.05
N TYR A 138 6.17 0.34 0.15
CA TYR A 138 5.17 -0.27 1.03
C TYR A 138 4.00 0.68 1.34
N GLU A 139 4.21 2.00 1.33
CA GLU A 139 3.14 2.99 1.55
C GLU A 139 2.14 3.07 0.38
N VAL A 140 2.45 2.49 -0.80
CA VAL A 140 1.55 2.34 -1.94
C VAL A 140 0.67 1.11 -1.72
N MET A 141 -0.45 1.29 -1.02
CA MET A 141 -1.28 0.19 -0.53
C MET A 141 -2.05 -0.54 -1.65
N LYS A 142 -2.35 0.14 -2.76
CA LYS A 142 -3.11 -0.42 -3.88
C LYS A 142 -2.21 -0.65 -5.09
N GLU A 143 -2.30 -1.83 -5.70
CA GLU A 143 -1.60 -2.14 -6.94
C GLU A 143 -2.03 -1.23 -8.09
N ALA A 144 -3.33 -0.88 -8.15
CA ALA A 144 -3.86 0.04 -9.16
C ALA A 144 -3.20 1.43 -9.14
N ASP A 145 -2.83 1.95 -7.96
CA ASP A 145 -2.10 3.21 -7.86
C ASP A 145 -0.70 3.08 -8.46
N PHE A 146 -0.06 1.93 -8.28
CA PHE A 146 1.22 1.62 -8.93
C PHE A 146 1.08 1.50 -10.45
N ASP A 147 0.01 0.88 -10.97
CA ASP A 147 -0.22 0.75 -12.41
C ASP A 147 -0.34 2.12 -13.09
N ILE A 148 -1.04 3.07 -12.46
CA ILE A 148 -1.12 4.46 -12.94
C ILE A 148 0.28 5.11 -13.02
N LEU A 149 1.14 4.86 -12.05
CA LEU A 149 2.52 5.36 -12.03
C LEU A 149 3.37 4.69 -13.12
N ASP A 150 3.25 3.37 -13.28
CA ASP A 150 3.98 2.60 -14.28
C ASP A 150 3.67 3.08 -15.71
N GLU A 151 2.41 3.34 -16.01
CA GLU A 151 1.96 3.91 -17.28
C GLU A 151 2.52 5.31 -17.54
N SER A 152 2.98 6.04 -16.52
CA SER A 152 3.56 7.38 -16.65
C SER A 152 4.98 7.35 -17.24
N ILE A 153 5.69 6.23 -17.10
CA ILE A 153 7.03 6.02 -17.68
C ILE A 153 6.88 5.39 -19.07
N ARG A 154 6.52 6.21 -20.06
CA ARG A 154 6.18 5.80 -21.43
C ARG A 154 6.92 6.63 -22.49
N GLY A 155 6.66 6.35 -23.77
CA GLY A 155 7.26 7.02 -24.91
C GLY A 155 8.58 6.39 -25.37
N GLN A 156 9.07 6.83 -26.51
CA GLN A 156 10.40 6.44 -26.98
C GLN A 156 11.48 7.15 -26.18
N VAL A 157 12.60 6.50 -26.00
CA VAL A 157 13.82 7.05 -25.40
C VAL A 157 14.95 6.94 -26.42
N ASP A 158 15.93 7.83 -26.34
CA ASP A 158 17.08 7.83 -27.22
C ASP A 158 17.95 6.57 -27.07
N ASP A 159 18.73 6.25 -28.10
CA ASP A 159 19.62 5.10 -28.09
C ASP A 159 20.56 5.11 -26.88
N GLY A 160 20.64 3.98 -26.19
CA GLY A 160 21.44 3.83 -24.97
C GLY A 160 20.73 4.22 -23.68
N LEU A 161 19.56 4.84 -23.75
CA LEU A 161 18.66 5.04 -22.60
C LEU A 161 17.74 3.83 -22.39
N PHE A 162 17.23 3.69 -21.19
CA PHE A 162 16.27 2.63 -20.83
C PHE A 162 15.30 3.13 -19.76
N LYS A 163 14.12 2.55 -19.74
CA LYS A 163 13.10 2.88 -18.74
C LYS A 163 13.13 1.90 -17.58
N GLN A 164 13.17 2.41 -16.35
CA GLN A 164 13.23 1.58 -15.16
C GLN A 164 12.50 2.21 -13.99
N ILE A 165 11.76 1.37 -13.24
CA ILE A 165 11.12 1.74 -11.98
C ILE A 165 11.83 1.01 -10.86
N THR A 166 12.31 1.76 -9.85
CA THR A 166 12.94 1.21 -8.65
C THR A 166 12.00 1.38 -7.47
N LEU A 167 11.72 0.28 -6.78
CA LEU A 167 10.96 0.26 -5.53
C LEU A 167 11.91 -0.08 -4.38
N THR A 168 11.92 0.75 -3.34
CA THR A 168 12.70 0.49 -2.11
C THR A 168 11.78 0.57 -0.90
N PHE A 169 11.81 -0.44 -0.02
CA PHE A 169 10.92 -0.52 1.13
C PHE A 169 11.36 -1.52 2.20
N ASN A 170 10.74 -1.44 3.37
CA ASN A 170 10.80 -2.46 4.41
C ASN A 170 9.55 -3.35 4.32
N PRO A 171 9.67 -4.68 4.31
CA PRO A 171 8.55 -5.61 4.05
C PRO A 171 7.73 -5.91 5.31
N TRP A 172 6.93 -4.94 5.78
CA TRP A 172 6.17 -5.05 7.04
C TRP A 172 5.03 -6.06 7.02
N ASN A 173 4.40 -6.30 5.86
CA ASN A 173 3.25 -7.18 5.72
C ASN A 173 3.42 -8.11 4.52
N GLU A 174 3.33 -9.42 4.76
CA GLU A 174 3.47 -10.42 3.71
C GLU A 174 2.32 -10.47 2.71
N HIS A 175 1.16 -9.92 3.05
CA HIS A 175 -0.01 -9.86 2.17
C HIS A 175 0.01 -8.65 1.22
N HIS A 176 1.06 -7.82 1.26
CA HIS A 176 1.18 -6.67 0.39
C HIS A 176 1.30 -7.10 -1.09
N TRP A 177 0.60 -6.40 -2.01
CA TRP A 177 0.57 -6.70 -3.45
C TRP A 177 1.96 -6.80 -4.10
N ILE A 178 2.95 -6.02 -3.60
CA ILE A 178 4.35 -6.06 -4.09
C ILE A 178 4.94 -7.48 -3.97
N ARG A 179 4.59 -8.24 -2.92
CA ARG A 179 5.06 -9.62 -2.76
C ARG A 179 4.54 -10.49 -3.89
N LYS A 180 3.23 -10.50 -4.11
CA LYS A 180 2.56 -11.31 -5.14
C LYS A 180 3.09 -10.98 -6.54
N ARG A 181 3.20 -9.68 -6.84
CA ARG A 181 3.59 -9.21 -8.18
C ARG A 181 5.05 -9.45 -8.53
N PHE A 182 5.98 -9.27 -7.57
CA PHE A 182 7.41 -9.22 -7.87
C PHE A 182 8.25 -10.31 -7.20
N PHE A 183 7.80 -10.91 -6.10
CA PHE A 183 8.57 -11.93 -5.38
C PHE A 183 8.02 -13.34 -5.53
N ASP A 184 6.69 -13.49 -5.61
CA ASP A 184 6.03 -14.79 -5.76
C ASP A 184 5.68 -15.10 -7.23
N ALA A 185 5.85 -14.13 -8.14
CA ALA A 185 5.60 -14.30 -9.58
C ALA A 185 6.66 -15.21 -10.24
N PRO A 186 6.32 -15.86 -11.37
CA PRO A 186 7.30 -16.59 -12.17
C PRO A 186 8.47 -15.70 -12.58
N HIS A 187 9.63 -16.34 -12.87
CA HIS A 187 10.83 -15.62 -13.29
C HIS A 187 10.57 -14.79 -14.55
N ASP A 188 10.79 -13.47 -14.45
CA ASP A 188 10.72 -12.53 -15.54
C ASP A 188 12.07 -11.80 -15.64
N PRO A 189 12.75 -11.81 -16.81
CA PRO A 189 14.04 -11.12 -17.00
C PRO A 189 13.94 -9.59 -16.82
N ASP A 190 12.76 -9.01 -16.93
CA ASP A 190 12.51 -7.59 -16.71
C ASP A 190 12.29 -7.23 -15.22
N ILE A 191 12.31 -8.22 -14.33
CA ILE A 191 12.13 -8.04 -12.90
C ILE A 191 13.38 -8.47 -12.13
N LEU A 192 13.94 -7.56 -11.32
CA LEU A 192 14.92 -7.87 -10.32
C LEU A 192 14.33 -7.67 -8.92
N ALA A 193 13.96 -8.76 -8.27
CA ALA A 193 13.49 -8.75 -6.89
C ALA A 193 14.63 -9.11 -5.93
N LEU A 194 15.04 -8.16 -5.08
CA LEU A 194 16.16 -8.32 -4.15
C LEU A 194 15.71 -8.22 -2.70
N THR A 195 16.41 -8.97 -1.85
CA THR A 195 16.34 -8.81 -0.40
C THR A 195 17.71 -8.40 0.12
N THR A 196 17.79 -7.24 0.79
CA THR A 196 19.01 -6.75 1.42
C THR A 196 18.84 -6.59 2.92
N ASN A 197 19.90 -6.76 3.68
CA ASN A 197 19.82 -6.61 5.14
C ASN A 197 21.05 -5.89 5.71
N TYR A 198 21.06 -5.61 7.00
CA TYR A 198 22.11 -4.88 7.66
C TYR A 198 23.49 -5.56 7.57
N LEU A 199 23.56 -6.89 7.34
CA LEU A 199 24.82 -7.63 7.22
C LEU A 199 25.62 -7.25 5.97
N CYS A 200 24.97 -6.68 4.93
CA CYS A 200 25.67 -6.15 3.76
C CYS A 200 26.21 -4.72 3.98
N ASN A 201 25.98 -4.13 5.15
CA ASN A 201 26.43 -2.78 5.49
C ASN A 201 27.72 -2.84 6.31
N GLU A 202 28.85 -2.70 5.65
CA GLU A 202 30.18 -2.71 6.23
C GLU A 202 30.49 -1.48 7.08
N TRP A 203 29.71 -0.40 6.97
CA TRP A 203 29.93 0.85 7.70
C TRP A 203 29.22 0.92 9.06
N LEU A 204 28.51 -0.15 9.44
CA LEU A 204 27.90 -0.24 10.77
C LEU A 204 28.97 -0.45 11.84
N ASP A 205 28.96 0.35 12.86
CA ASP A 205 29.83 0.22 14.02
C ASP A 205 29.35 -0.88 15.01
N ALA A 206 30.07 -1.04 16.10
CA ALA A 206 29.75 -2.02 17.13
C ALA A 206 28.44 -1.67 17.88
N ALA A 207 28.11 -0.39 18.01
CA ALA A 207 26.89 0.07 18.69
C ALA A 207 25.67 -0.26 17.82
N ASP A 208 25.74 0.02 16.51
CA ASP A 208 24.70 -0.33 15.56
C ASP A 208 24.41 -1.83 15.57
N LYS A 209 25.46 -2.67 15.53
CA LYS A 209 25.33 -4.14 15.56
C LYS A 209 24.67 -4.65 16.82
N LYS A 210 25.00 -4.08 17.99
CA LYS A 210 24.35 -4.41 19.26
C LYS A 210 22.84 -4.17 19.27
N VAL A 211 22.33 -3.19 18.52
CA VAL A 211 20.89 -2.95 18.38
C VAL A 211 20.23 -4.16 17.70
N PHE A 212 20.83 -4.68 16.63
CA PHE A 212 20.30 -5.87 15.94
C PHE A 212 20.45 -7.15 16.78
N ASP A 213 21.55 -7.32 17.52
CA ASP A 213 21.75 -8.44 18.42
C ASP A 213 20.73 -8.43 19.57
N SER A 214 20.47 -7.25 20.14
CA SER A 214 19.41 -7.06 21.15
C SER A 214 18.03 -7.37 20.57
N MET A 215 17.75 -6.90 19.36
CA MET A 215 16.48 -7.17 18.67
C MET A 215 16.33 -8.68 18.41
N LYS A 216 17.38 -9.36 17.93
CA LYS A 216 17.39 -10.81 17.70
C LYS A 216 17.05 -11.60 18.97
N LYS A 217 17.58 -11.17 20.12
CA LYS A 217 17.37 -11.82 21.42
C LYS A 217 15.98 -11.53 21.99
N ASN A 218 15.55 -10.28 21.95
CA ASN A 218 14.39 -9.81 22.72
C ASN A 218 13.11 -9.73 21.89
N ASN A 219 13.22 -9.59 20.56
CA ASN A 219 12.10 -9.57 19.63
C ASN A 219 12.47 -10.23 18.29
N PRO A 220 12.55 -11.58 18.23
CA PRO A 220 12.95 -12.31 17.05
C PRO A 220 12.10 -12.04 15.80
N ARG A 221 10.79 -11.78 15.98
CA ARG A 221 9.87 -11.49 14.87
C ARG A 221 10.21 -10.14 14.23
N ARG A 222 10.36 -9.09 15.04
CA ARG A 222 10.81 -7.77 14.55
C ARG A 222 12.19 -7.86 13.89
N TYR A 223 13.08 -8.70 14.42
CA TYR A 223 14.39 -8.95 13.82
C TYR A 223 14.30 -9.56 12.41
N ARG A 224 13.34 -10.45 12.16
CA ARG A 224 13.13 -11.00 10.81
C ARG A 224 12.83 -9.90 9.78
N VAL A 225 11.96 -8.96 10.12
CA VAL A 225 11.61 -7.84 9.23
C VAL A 225 12.67 -6.75 9.24
N ALA A 226 12.91 -6.15 10.41
CA ALA A 226 13.75 -4.96 10.54
C ALA A 226 15.25 -5.27 10.51
N GLY A 227 15.66 -6.51 10.80
CA GLY A 227 17.05 -6.98 10.75
C GLY A 227 17.37 -7.75 9.47
N LEU A 228 16.56 -8.72 9.08
CA LEU A 228 16.85 -9.60 7.94
C LEU A 228 16.17 -9.18 6.64
N GLY A 229 15.17 -8.30 6.68
CA GLY A 229 14.40 -7.89 5.50
C GLY A 229 13.47 -8.99 4.99
N GLU A 230 13.08 -9.92 5.85
CA GLU A 230 12.06 -10.91 5.56
C GLU A 230 10.66 -10.28 5.64
N TRP A 231 9.69 -10.90 4.97
CA TRP A 231 8.33 -10.44 5.07
C TRP A 231 7.78 -10.58 6.49
N GLY A 232 7.16 -9.50 6.96
CA GLY A 232 6.52 -9.48 8.26
C GLY A 232 5.17 -10.18 8.23
N ILE A 233 4.89 -10.93 9.30
CA ILE A 233 3.54 -11.40 9.60
C ILE A 233 2.91 -10.31 10.46
N VAL A 234 1.76 -9.79 10.07
CA VAL A 234 1.01 -8.80 10.86
C VAL A 234 0.44 -9.52 12.08
N GLU A 235 0.95 -9.16 13.26
CA GLU A 235 0.47 -9.71 14.52
C GLU A 235 -0.70 -8.89 15.06
N GLY A 236 -1.61 -9.62 15.69
CA GLY A 236 -2.74 -8.99 16.34
C GLY A 236 -3.79 -8.48 15.36
N LEU A 237 -3.89 -9.10 14.19
CA LEU A 237 -5.06 -8.92 13.35
C LEU A 237 -6.32 -9.16 14.15
N VAL A 238 -7.34 -8.34 13.93
CA VAL A 238 -8.66 -8.55 14.52
C VAL A 238 -9.29 -9.80 13.92
N PHE A 239 -9.10 -10.03 12.63
CA PHE A 239 -9.55 -11.23 11.94
C PHE A 239 -8.33 -11.99 11.40
N GLU A 240 -8.08 -13.20 11.89
CA GLU A 240 -6.92 -14.02 11.50
C GLU A 240 -7.31 -15.16 10.56
N ASN A 241 -8.57 -15.61 10.57
CA ASN A 241 -9.04 -16.75 9.80
C ASN A 241 -9.70 -16.32 8.50
N TRP A 242 -8.87 -15.94 7.51
CA TRP A 242 -9.36 -15.57 6.19
C TRP A 242 -8.45 -16.08 5.07
N GLU A 243 -9.01 -16.15 3.85
CA GLU A 243 -8.27 -16.48 2.64
C GLU A 243 -8.80 -15.73 1.41
N GLU A 244 -7.90 -15.39 0.48
CA GLU A 244 -8.25 -14.93 -0.85
C GLU A 244 -8.51 -16.15 -1.74
N ARG A 245 -9.73 -16.26 -2.29
CA ARG A 245 -10.10 -17.38 -3.16
C ARG A 245 -11.17 -16.97 -4.16
N THR A 246 -10.97 -17.33 -5.44
CA THR A 246 -12.01 -17.21 -6.47
C THR A 246 -13.11 -18.25 -6.23
N PHE A 247 -14.37 -17.82 -6.31
CA PHE A 247 -15.54 -18.68 -6.21
C PHE A 247 -16.65 -18.20 -7.16
N ASN A 248 -17.54 -19.12 -7.53
CA ASN A 248 -18.70 -18.79 -8.34
C ASN A 248 -19.87 -18.43 -7.42
N LEU A 249 -20.45 -17.23 -7.63
CA LEU A 249 -21.55 -16.71 -6.80
C LEU A 249 -22.82 -17.57 -6.88
N ASP A 250 -23.13 -18.14 -8.05
CA ASP A 250 -24.34 -18.97 -8.21
C ASP A 250 -24.18 -20.27 -7.44
N THR A 251 -22.97 -20.81 -7.38
CA THR A 251 -22.66 -21.99 -6.56
C THR A 251 -22.86 -21.69 -5.08
N ILE A 252 -22.39 -20.52 -4.60
CA ILE A 252 -22.56 -20.13 -3.21
C ILE A 252 -24.05 -19.86 -2.90
N ARG A 253 -24.78 -19.17 -3.80
CA ARG A 253 -26.22 -18.93 -3.65
C ARG A 253 -27.06 -20.21 -3.58
N ALA A 254 -26.62 -21.29 -4.21
CA ALA A 254 -27.28 -22.59 -4.17
C ALA A 254 -27.12 -23.35 -2.84
N ILE A 255 -26.24 -22.90 -1.94
CA ILE A 255 -26.05 -23.53 -0.62
C ILE A 255 -27.33 -23.35 0.19
N LYS A 256 -27.88 -24.45 0.70
CA LYS A 256 -29.11 -24.43 1.50
C LYS A 256 -28.89 -23.68 2.81
N GLY A 257 -29.66 -22.60 3.02
CA GLY A 257 -29.60 -21.82 4.25
C GLY A 257 -28.58 -20.67 4.21
N ILE A 258 -27.92 -20.44 3.07
CA ILE A 258 -27.05 -19.27 2.87
C ILE A 258 -27.86 -17.97 3.04
N LYS A 259 -27.30 -16.99 3.68
CA LYS A 259 -27.91 -15.67 3.87
C LYS A 259 -27.05 -14.60 3.22
N SER A 260 -27.67 -13.70 2.43
CA SER A 260 -27.00 -12.50 1.92
C SER A 260 -27.04 -11.39 2.99
N ALA A 261 -26.00 -10.61 3.08
CA ALA A 261 -25.91 -9.45 3.96
C ALA A 261 -25.15 -8.30 3.28
N PHE A 262 -25.63 -7.08 3.52
CA PHE A 262 -25.09 -5.87 2.93
C PHE A 262 -24.94 -4.80 4.00
N GLY A 263 -23.77 -4.17 4.06
CA GLY A 263 -23.47 -3.13 5.05
C GLY A 263 -22.91 -1.89 4.42
N LEU A 264 -23.22 -0.73 5.00
CA LEU A 264 -22.76 0.56 4.53
C LEU A 264 -22.16 1.36 5.71
N ASP A 265 -20.91 1.76 5.55
CA ASP A 265 -20.26 2.74 6.39
C ASP A 265 -20.13 4.05 5.62
N PHE A 266 -20.57 5.16 6.25
CA PHE A 266 -20.56 6.46 5.60
C PHE A 266 -19.23 7.17 5.84
N GLY A 267 -18.55 7.55 4.78
CA GLY A 267 -17.41 8.46 4.80
C GLY A 267 -17.69 9.71 3.98
N TYR A 268 -16.87 10.73 4.16
CA TYR A 268 -17.01 11.97 3.39
C TYR A 268 -15.66 12.42 2.82
N THR A 269 -15.06 13.47 3.34
CA THR A 269 -13.88 14.09 2.73
C THR A 269 -12.60 13.28 2.93
N ASN A 270 -12.35 12.82 4.15
CA ASN A 270 -11.13 12.11 4.52
C ASN A 270 -11.32 10.60 4.54
N ASP A 271 -12.53 10.16 4.86
CA ASP A 271 -12.88 8.75 4.99
C ASP A 271 -13.69 8.28 3.78
N PRO A 272 -13.47 7.08 3.26
CA PRO A 272 -14.23 6.52 2.17
C PRO A 272 -15.63 6.12 2.62
N SER A 273 -16.63 6.28 1.76
CA SER A 273 -17.88 5.52 1.90
C SER A 273 -17.60 4.08 1.50
N ALA A 274 -17.92 3.14 2.38
CA ALA A 274 -17.62 1.74 2.24
C ALA A 274 -18.91 0.90 2.24
N PHE A 275 -19.16 0.19 1.14
CA PHE A 275 -20.29 -0.74 1.02
C PHE A 275 -19.76 -2.16 0.87
N TRP A 276 -20.18 -3.03 1.76
CA TRP A 276 -19.75 -4.41 1.86
C TRP A 276 -20.86 -5.35 1.42
N CYS A 277 -20.51 -6.35 0.59
CA CYS A 277 -21.43 -7.36 0.09
C CYS A 277 -20.92 -8.76 0.44
N GLY A 278 -21.70 -9.51 1.20
CA GLY A 278 -21.34 -10.88 1.59
C GLY A 278 -22.48 -11.86 1.66
N MET A 279 -22.12 -13.16 1.72
CA MET A 279 -23.00 -14.27 2.03
C MET A 279 -22.45 -15.06 3.20
N ILE A 280 -23.34 -15.58 4.03
CA ILE A 280 -22.96 -16.28 5.25
C ILE A 280 -23.59 -17.66 5.31
N ASP A 281 -22.74 -18.69 5.45
CA ASP A 281 -23.12 -20.04 5.81
C ASP A 281 -22.93 -20.23 7.33
N LEU A 282 -24.04 -20.21 8.07
CA LEU A 282 -24.02 -20.41 9.51
C LEU A 282 -23.63 -21.83 9.92
N ASN A 283 -23.86 -22.82 9.04
CA ASN A 283 -23.58 -24.23 9.33
C ASN A 283 -22.09 -24.53 9.10
N ALA A 284 -21.54 -24.10 7.96
CA ALA A 284 -20.13 -24.26 7.64
C ALA A 284 -19.24 -23.26 8.41
N LYS A 285 -19.81 -22.22 9.04
CA LYS A 285 -19.09 -21.12 9.64
C LYS A 285 -18.20 -20.39 8.64
N GLU A 286 -18.75 -20.05 7.47
CA GLU A 286 -18.05 -19.36 6.40
C GLU A 286 -18.76 -18.05 6.01
N ILE A 287 -17.98 -17.02 5.77
CA ILE A 287 -18.41 -15.72 5.23
C ILE A 287 -17.74 -15.53 3.88
N TYR A 288 -18.54 -15.34 2.83
CA TYR A 288 -18.07 -15.10 1.47
C TYR A 288 -18.20 -13.62 1.14
N VAL A 289 -17.09 -12.91 0.97
CA VAL A 289 -17.07 -11.51 0.55
C VAL A 289 -16.92 -11.46 -0.96
N PHE A 290 -17.90 -10.87 -1.65
CA PHE A 290 -17.94 -11.01 -3.10
C PHE A 290 -18.00 -9.69 -3.86
N ASP A 291 -18.32 -8.57 -3.21
CA ASP A 291 -18.36 -7.24 -3.85
C ASP A 291 -18.16 -6.12 -2.85
N GLU A 292 -17.77 -4.94 -3.32
CA GLU A 292 -17.51 -3.77 -2.48
C GLU A 292 -17.64 -2.45 -3.23
N ILE A 293 -17.97 -1.36 -2.51
CA ILE A 293 -17.69 0.02 -2.92
C ILE A 293 -16.74 0.61 -1.87
N TYR A 294 -15.75 1.37 -2.32
CA TYR A 294 -14.80 2.04 -1.44
C TYR A 294 -14.28 3.30 -2.12
N LYS A 295 -14.94 4.44 -1.85
CA LYS A 295 -14.66 5.71 -2.54
C LYS A 295 -14.78 6.90 -1.60
N HIS A 296 -13.86 7.85 -1.71
CA HIS A 296 -13.91 9.12 -0.97
C HIS A 296 -14.86 10.12 -1.65
N GLY A 297 -15.39 11.05 -0.86
CA GLY A 297 -16.17 12.19 -1.36
C GLY A 297 -17.51 11.82 -1.99
N MET A 298 -18.07 10.65 -1.69
CA MET A 298 -19.36 10.24 -2.21
C MET A 298 -20.51 10.95 -1.50
N GLN A 299 -21.39 11.55 -2.27
CA GLN A 299 -22.70 12.00 -1.79
C GLN A 299 -23.74 10.89 -1.90
N ASN A 300 -24.86 11.02 -1.21
CA ASN A 300 -25.91 10.00 -1.13
C ASN A 300 -26.43 9.57 -2.51
N GLU A 301 -26.52 10.49 -3.46
CA GLU A 301 -26.93 10.21 -4.84
C GLU A 301 -25.92 9.33 -5.58
N ALA A 302 -24.62 9.53 -5.31
CA ALA A 302 -23.57 8.72 -5.90
C ALA A 302 -23.55 7.31 -5.28
N ILE A 303 -23.70 7.20 -3.95
CA ILE A 303 -23.83 5.92 -3.25
C ILE A 303 -25.03 5.13 -3.79
N HIS A 304 -26.21 5.77 -3.89
CA HIS A 304 -27.40 5.15 -4.45
C HIS A 304 -27.17 4.64 -5.88
N LYS A 305 -26.58 5.49 -6.75
CA LYS A 305 -26.31 5.14 -8.16
C LYS A 305 -25.40 3.91 -8.27
N GLU A 306 -24.34 3.84 -7.50
CA GLU A 306 -23.42 2.69 -7.49
C GLU A 306 -24.11 1.41 -7.03
N ILE A 307 -24.86 1.45 -5.91
CA ILE A 307 -25.61 0.30 -5.41
C ILE A 307 -26.67 -0.18 -6.42
N LEU A 308 -27.32 0.77 -7.10
CA LEU A 308 -28.29 0.45 -8.17
C LEU A 308 -27.61 -0.24 -9.37
N GLN A 309 -26.45 0.27 -9.80
CA GLN A 309 -25.67 -0.31 -10.91
C GLN A 309 -25.16 -1.72 -10.58
N MET A 310 -24.82 -1.99 -9.33
CA MET A 310 -24.43 -3.32 -8.86
C MET A 310 -25.61 -4.28 -8.74
N GLY A 311 -26.85 -3.80 -8.84
CA GLY A 311 -28.07 -4.63 -8.76
C GLY A 311 -28.56 -4.93 -7.34
N TYR A 312 -28.03 -4.22 -6.31
CA TYR A 312 -28.36 -4.49 -4.90
C TYR A 312 -29.37 -3.53 -4.29
N SER A 313 -30.07 -2.73 -5.09
CA SER A 313 -31.05 -1.73 -4.60
C SER A 313 -32.25 -2.30 -3.84
N LYS A 314 -32.57 -3.58 -4.05
CA LYS A 314 -33.67 -4.29 -3.38
C LYS A 314 -33.23 -5.07 -2.14
N GLU A 315 -31.93 -5.10 -1.86
CA GLU A 315 -31.38 -5.85 -0.75
C GLU A 315 -31.57 -5.15 0.59
N ARG A 316 -31.54 -5.94 1.68
CA ARG A 316 -31.55 -5.38 3.02
C ARG A 316 -30.19 -4.87 3.39
N ILE A 317 -30.05 -3.53 3.47
CA ILE A 317 -28.79 -2.87 3.79
C ILE A 317 -28.83 -2.37 5.23
N THR A 318 -27.81 -2.68 6.01
CA THR A 318 -27.62 -2.11 7.35
C THR A 318 -26.50 -1.08 7.30
N ALA A 319 -26.84 0.19 7.59
CA ALA A 319 -25.88 1.30 7.50
C ALA A 319 -25.46 1.80 8.89
N ASP A 320 -24.37 2.55 8.96
CA ASP A 320 -24.02 3.24 10.20
C ASP A 320 -25.17 4.16 10.66
N SER A 321 -25.62 3.98 11.88
CA SER A 321 -26.72 4.77 12.48
C SER A 321 -26.30 6.17 12.93
N ALA A 322 -25.03 6.55 12.84
CA ALA A 322 -24.56 7.91 13.11
C ALA A 322 -25.07 8.92 12.08
N GLU A 323 -25.44 8.44 10.88
CA GLU A 323 -25.89 9.27 9.75
C GLU A 323 -27.37 9.05 9.37
N PRO A 324 -28.35 9.36 10.27
CA PRO A 324 -29.76 9.10 10.02
C PRO A 324 -30.31 9.85 8.82
N LYS A 325 -29.84 11.07 8.58
CA LYS A 325 -30.25 11.89 7.40
C LYS A 325 -29.82 11.25 6.09
N SER A 326 -28.63 10.66 6.05
CA SER A 326 -28.14 9.95 4.86
C SER A 326 -28.93 8.67 4.61
N ILE A 327 -29.30 7.95 5.66
CA ILE A 327 -30.18 6.77 5.58
C ILE A 327 -31.54 7.15 5.02
N ASP A 328 -32.19 8.20 5.54
CA ASP A 328 -33.48 8.67 5.06
C ASP A 328 -33.40 9.12 3.59
N ARG A 329 -32.36 9.87 3.25
CA ARG A 329 -32.13 10.28 1.86
C ARG A 329 -31.95 9.11 0.90
N LEU A 330 -31.18 8.07 1.27
CA LEU A 330 -31.00 6.87 0.46
C LEU A 330 -32.32 6.09 0.31
N ARG A 331 -33.17 6.09 1.34
CA ARG A 331 -34.50 5.48 1.30
C ARG A 331 -35.40 6.22 0.31
N ASP A 332 -35.39 7.56 0.34
CA ASP A 332 -36.16 8.40 -0.60
C ASP A 332 -35.69 8.21 -2.04
N LEU A 333 -34.41 7.97 -2.26
CA LEU A 333 -33.83 7.68 -3.57
C LEU A 333 -34.19 6.28 -4.10
N GLY A 334 -34.71 5.37 -3.26
CA GLY A 334 -35.20 4.06 -3.69
C GLY A 334 -34.58 2.84 -3.00
N LEU A 335 -33.63 3.03 -2.05
CA LEU A 335 -33.14 1.93 -1.20
C LEU A 335 -34.12 1.66 -0.06
N SER A 336 -35.31 1.15 -0.38
CA SER A 336 -36.44 1.02 0.57
C SER A 336 -36.15 0.14 1.77
N HIS A 337 -35.19 -0.79 1.66
CA HIS A 337 -34.82 -1.76 2.72
C HIS A 337 -33.56 -1.36 3.51
N ILE A 338 -33.09 -0.11 3.40
CA ILE A 338 -31.97 0.40 4.20
C ILE A 338 -32.42 0.74 5.62
N LYS A 339 -31.64 0.36 6.61
CA LYS A 339 -31.86 0.68 8.02
C LYS A 339 -30.55 1.00 8.73
N GLY A 340 -30.61 1.78 9.81
CA GLY A 340 -29.47 2.03 10.68
C GLY A 340 -29.14 0.81 11.56
N ALA A 341 -27.88 0.59 11.81
CA ALA A 341 -27.37 -0.39 12.77
C ALA A 341 -27.80 -0.01 14.20
N ARG A 342 -28.09 -1.00 15.04
CA ARG A 342 -28.46 -0.78 16.45
C ARG A 342 -27.19 -0.70 17.29
N LYS A 343 -26.76 0.51 17.64
CA LYS A 343 -25.62 0.73 18.54
C LYS A 343 -26.06 0.43 20.00
N GLY A 344 -25.36 -0.49 20.66
CA GLY A 344 -25.49 -0.79 22.08
C GLY A 344 -24.13 -0.79 22.75
N LYS A 345 -24.08 -0.79 24.08
CA LYS A 345 -22.84 -0.94 24.82
C LYS A 345 -22.15 -2.24 24.36
N ASP A 346 -20.86 -2.17 24.05
CA ASP A 346 -20.01 -3.28 23.57
C ASP A 346 -20.46 -3.92 22.23
N SER A 347 -21.35 -3.27 21.45
CA SER A 347 -21.85 -3.84 20.18
C SER A 347 -20.74 -4.07 19.16
N ALA A 348 -19.65 -3.26 19.17
CA ALA A 348 -18.50 -3.42 18.30
C ALA A 348 -17.74 -4.72 18.61
N ASN A 349 -17.39 -4.93 19.89
CA ASN A 349 -16.66 -6.13 20.31
C ASN A 349 -17.49 -7.39 20.12
N ASN A 350 -18.79 -7.36 20.45
CA ASN A 350 -19.68 -8.50 20.23
C ASN A 350 -19.80 -8.88 18.74
N GLY A 351 -19.82 -7.88 17.85
CA GLY A 351 -19.81 -8.10 16.41
C GLY A 351 -18.49 -8.72 15.93
N ILE A 352 -17.37 -8.24 16.45
CA ILE A 352 -16.04 -8.79 16.16
C ILE A 352 -15.94 -10.24 16.64
N ASP A 353 -16.30 -10.52 17.90
CA ASP A 353 -16.26 -11.88 18.48
C ASP A 353 -17.11 -12.87 17.68
N PHE A 354 -18.29 -12.43 17.21
CA PHE A 354 -19.14 -13.25 16.34
C PHE A 354 -18.42 -13.59 15.02
N ILE A 355 -17.85 -12.59 14.34
CA ILE A 355 -17.19 -12.74 13.02
C ILE A 355 -15.92 -13.60 13.16
N GLN A 356 -15.18 -13.48 14.25
CA GLN A 356 -14.00 -14.32 14.52
C GLN A 356 -14.30 -15.82 14.57
N GLY A 357 -15.55 -16.18 14.85
CA GLY A 357 -16.02 -17.57 14.80
C GLY A 357 -16.21 -18.14 13.39
N PHE A 358 -15.91 -17.38 12.34
CA PHE A 358 -16.08 -17.76 10.94
C PHE A 358 -14.75 -17.77 10.20
N LYS A 359 -14.70 -18.54 9.10
CA LYS A 359 -13.69 -18.39 8.08
C LYS A 359 -14.18 -17.40 7.04
N ILE A 360 -13.39 -16.36 6.75
CA ILE A 360 -13.73 -15.32 5.78
C ILE A 360 -13.07 -15.66 4.45
N ILE A 361 -13.87 -15.87 3.41
CA ILE A 361 -13.42 -16.22 2.05
C ILE A 361 -13.66 -14.98 1.18
N ILE A 362 -12.59 -14.41 0.67
CA ILE A 362 -12.62 -13.11 0.00
C ILE A 362 -12.36 -13.31 -1.49
N HIS A 363 -13.28 -12.83 -2.33
CA HIS A 363 -13.07 -12.85 -3.75
C HIS A 363 -11.97 -11.84 -4.15
N PRO A 364 -11.01 -12.19 -5.06
CA PRO A 364 -9.88 -11.33 -5.44
C PRO A 364 -10.27 -9.93 -5.93
N ARG A 365 -11.49 -9.73 -6.43
CA ARG A 365 -11.98 -8.41 -6.84
C ARG A 365 -12.25 -7.46 -5.69
N CYS A 366 -12.38 -7.94 -4.46
CA CYS A 366 -12.58 -7.14 -3.25
C CYS A 366 -11.23 -6.64 -2.69
N VAL A 367 -10.55 -5.83 -3.48
CA VAL A 367 -9.16 -5.39 -3.24
C VAL A 367 -9.04 -4.51 -1.99
N ASN A 368 -10.05 -3.64 -1.75
CA ASN A 368 -10.02 -2.76 -0.59
C ASN A 368 -10.30 -3.55 0.70
N PHE A 369 -11.23 -4.52 0.65
CA PHE A 369 -11.49 -5.40 1.78
C PHE A 369 -10.25 -6.25 2.12
N LEU A 370 -9.56 -6.80 1.12
CA LEU A 370 -8.29 -7.51 1.30
C LEU A 370 -7.24 -6.60 1.96
N THR A 371 -7.17 -5.35 1.53
CA THR A 371 -6.24 -4.36 2.11
C THR A 371 -6.58 -4.07 3.57
N GLU A 372 -7.86 -3.84 3.89
CA GLU A 372 -8.26 -3.53 5.26
C GLU A 372 -8.08 -4.73 6.18
N ILE A 373 -8.62 -5.90 5.85
CA ILE A 373 -8.55 -7.09 6.72
C ILE A 373 -7.11 -7.51 7.02
N SER A 374 -6.19 -7.32 6.07
CA SER A 374 -4.78 -7.67 6.24
C SER A 374 -4.00 -6.66 7.09
N ASN A 375 -4.59 -5.51 7.44
CA ASN A 375 -3.97 -4.44 8.22
C ASN A 375 -4.78 -4.06 9.48
N TYR A 376 -6.03 -4.54 9.61
CA TYR A 376 -6.90 -4.24 10.74
C TYR A 376 -6.46 -4.99 11.99
N THR A 377 -5.83 -4.27 12.92
CA THR A 377 -5.22 -4.84 14.13
C THR A 377 -5.86 -4.30 15.39
N TRP A 378 -5.67 -5.03 16.50
CA TRP A 378 -5.95 -4.49 17.82
C TRP A 378 -4.98 -3.34 18.13
N ASP A 379 -5.52 -2.27 18.71
CA ASP A 379 -4.73 -1.15 19.20
C ASP A 379 -3.83 -1.59 20.37
N VAL A 380 -2.75 -0.85 20.58
CA VAL A 380 -1.78 -1.13 21.64
C VAL A 380 -1.53 0.11 22.49
N ASP A 381 -1.37 -0.08 23.78
CA ASP A 381 -0.97 0.99 24.67
C ASP A 381 0.52 1.41 24.41
N LYS A 382 0.95 2.47 25.07
CA LYS A 382 2.33 2.98 24.98
C LYS A 382 3.42 1.96 25.37
N PHE A 383 3.05 0.86 26.00
CA PHE A 383 3.95 -0.23 26.37
C PHE A 383 3.87 -1.43 25.42
N GLY A 384 3.05 -1.35 24.35
CA GLY A 384 2.86 -2.43 23.38
C GLY A 384 1.89 -3.52 23.83
N LYS A 385 1.12 -3.30 24.91
CA LYS A 385 0.07 -4.23 25.37
C LYS A 385 -1.18 -4.00 24.53
N LYS A 386 -1.74 -5.10 23.99
CA LYS A 386 -3.00 -5.06 23.23
C LYS A 386 -4.13 -4.47 24.06
N LEU A 387 -4.82 -3.52 23.49
CA LEU A 387 -6.09 -2.99 23.98
C LEU A 387 -7.24 -3.82 23.39
N ASN A 388 -8.36 -3.90 24.09
CA ASN A 388 -9.57 -4.54 23.57
C ASN A 388 -10.38 -3.58 22.70
N LYS A 389 -9.67 -2.82 21.84
CA LYS A 389 -10.19 -1.88 20.85
C LYS A 389 -9.35 -2.01 19.60
N PRO A 390 -9.97 -2.17 18.41
CA PRO A 390 -9.23 -2.10 17.15
C PRO A 390 -8.70 -0.69 16.89
N ILE A 391 -7.71 -0.59 15.98
CA ILE A 391 -7.26 0.70 15.44
C ILE A 391 -8.38 1.37 14.66
N ASP A 392 -8.33 2.70 14.58
CA ASP A 392 -9.30 3.49 13.80
C ASP A 392 -8.92 3.57 12.30
N ASP A 393 -7.78 3.02 11.90
CA ASP A 393 -7.36 2.87 10.49
C ASP A 393 -7.81 1.51 9.93
N PHE A 394 -8.04 1.41 8.63
CA PHE A 394 -8.45 0.16 7.94
C PHE A 394 -9.75 -0.46 8.46
N ASN A 395 -10.69 0.36 8.92
CA ASN A 395 -11.90 -0.10 9.62
C ASN A 395 -13.20 0.04 8.83
N HIS A 396 -13.22 0.77 7.71
CA HIS A 396 -14.47 1.14 7.04
C HIS A 396 -15.25 -0.06 6.47
N LEU A 397 -14.61 -0.96 5.71
CA LEU A 397 -15.25 -2.19 5.25
C LEU A 397 -15.40 -3.22 6.37
N MET A 398 -14.54 -3.17 7.40
CA MET A 398 -14.68 -4.00 8.60
C MET A 398 -15.92 -3.60 9.39
N ASP A 399 -16.17 -2.29 9.52
CA ASP A 399 -17.37 -1.77 10.17
C ASP A 399 -18.62 -2.02 9.31
N ALA A 400 -18.56 -1.83 8.00
CA ALA A 400 -19.64 -2.17 7.09
C ALA A 400 -20.01 -3.66 7.18
N MET A 401 -19.02 -4.57 7.22
CA MET A 401 -19.25 -6.00 7.45
C MET A 401 -19.93 -6.25 8.81
N ARG A 402 -19.47 -5.62 9.86
CA ARG A 402 -20.04 -5.74 11.20
C ARG A 402 -21.49 -5.25 11.25
N TYR A 403 -21.83 -4.14 10.57
CA TYR A 403 -23.21 -3.68 10.45
C TYR A 403 -24.08 -4.67 9.67
N ALA A 404 -23.60 -5.18 8.55
CA ALA A 404 -24.31 -6.16 7.74
C ALA A 404 -24.72 -7.40 8.55
N LEU A 405 -23.86 -7.84 9.46
CA LEU A 405 -24.01 -9.08 10.23
C LEU A 405 -24.71 -8.88 11.60
N GLU A 406 -25.03 -7.64 11.96
CA GLU A 406 -25.62 -7.31 13.29
C GLU A 406 -26.86 -8.14 13.64
N SER A 407 -27.75 -8.37 12.68
CA SER A 407 -28.98 -9.13 12.92
C SER A 407 -28.72 -10.59 13.27
N LEU A 408 -27.59 -11.14 12.86
CA LEU A 408 -27.20 -12.53 13.14
C LEU A 408 -26.53 -12.68 14.52
N VAL A 409 -25.87 -11.62 14.99
CA VAL A 409 -25.22 -11.59 16.33
C VAL A 409 -26.24 -11.71 17.44
N LYS A 410 -27.42 -11.10 17.27
CA LYS A 410 -28.45 -11.01 18.35
C LYS A 410 -29.45 -12.16 18.35
N GLY A 411 -29.34 -13.11 17.42
CA GLY A 411 -30.40 -14.10 17.20
C GLY A 411 -31.73 -13.40 16.85
N GLU A 412 -32.32 -13.66 15.71
CA GLU A 412 -33.67 -13.16 15.39
C GLU A 412 -34.65 -13.76 16.42
N THR A 413 -35.02 -13.02 17.45
CA THR A 413 -36.20 -13.29 18.22
C THR A 413 -37.42 -12.98 17.36
N PHE A 414 -37.97 -13.99 16.72
CA PHE A 414 -39.32 -13.90 16.13
C PHE A 414 -40.33 -13.82 17.27
N SER A 415 -40.85 -12.63 17.56
CA SER A 415 -42.13 -12.50 18.28
C SER A 415 -43.22 -12.69 17.22
N PHE A 416 -43.96 -13.79 17.32
CA PHE A 416 -45.26 -13.92 16.68
C PHE A 416 -46.25 -13.06 17.49
N GLU A 417 -46.72 -11.93 16.94
CA GLU A 417 -48.01 -11.33 17.31
C GLU A 417 -49.09 -11.83 16.34
#